data_7012baaf396802cbc7bda34504f45b82
#
_entry.id   7012baaf396802cbc7bda34504f45b82
#
_cell.length_a   1.000
_cell.length_b   1.000
_cell.length_c   1.000
_cell.angle_alpha   90.00
_cell.angle_beta   90.00
_cell.angle_gamma   90.00
#
_symmetry.space_group_name_H-M   'P 1'
#
loop_
_entity.id
_entity.type
_entity.pdbx_description
1 polymer ?
#
loop_
_entity_poly.entity_id
_entity_poly.type
_entity_poly.pdbx_seq_one_letter_code
_entity_poly.pdbx_strand_id
1 'polypeptide(L)'
;MKVILTKDVPSLGKRTQVVEVKPGHARNYLIPQGLALPATDSSLRSIQSRIKSEELKLSQKKHLAEEQAKAINEISCTATVQAGDEDRLYGSVTAADIAELMAQQGIKIDKRKIELEEPIKKLGVYNIPIRLHPEVEATVKLWVVRQ
;
A
#
# COMPACT_ATOMS: atom_id res chain seq x y z
N MET A 1 7.02 -33.97 18.38
CA MET A 1 5.71 -33.33 18.42
C MET A 1 5.63 -32.35 17.27
N LYS A 2 4.56 -32.38 16.52
CA LYS A 2 4.32 -31.45 15.43
C LYS A 2 3.56 -30.23 15.94
N VAL A 3 4.01 -29.06 15.58
CA VAL A 3 3.38 -27.78 15.93
C VAL A 3 3.27 -26.89 14.71
N ILE A 4 2.32 -25.96 14.75
CA ILE A 4 2.12 -24.97 13.70
C ILE A 4 2.60 -23.64 14.24
N LEU A 5 3.51 -22.98 13.52
CA LEU A 5 4.01 -21.68 13.91
C LEU A 5 2.95 -20.60 13.69
N THR A 6 2.72 -19.77 14.69
CA THR A 6 1.81 -18.62 14.63
C THR A 6 2.54 -17.34 14.26
N LYS A 7 3.85 -17.35 14.40
CA LYS A 7 4.76 -16.23 14.05
C LYS A 7 6.02 -16.78 13.40
N ASP A 8 6.73 -15.92 12.71
CA ASP A 8 8.03 -16.29 12.15
C ASP A 8 9.04 -16.53 13.27
N VAL A 9 9.61 -17.74 13.30
CA VAL A 9 10.67 -18.12 14.23
C VAL A 9 11.92 -18.44 13.42
N PRO A 10 12.98 -17.62 13.51
CA PRO A 10 14.16 -17.78 12.66
C PRO A 10 14.83 -19.14 12.75
N SER A 11 14.75 -19.80 13.91
CA SER A 11 15.35 -21.12 14.13
C SER A 11 14.49 -22.31 13.66
N LEU A 12 13.21 -22.08 13.40
CA LEU A 12 12.25 -23.15 13.09
C LEU A 12 11.57 -23.02 11.72
N GLY A 13 11.22 -21.81 11.33
CA GLY A 13 10.54 -21.58 10.07
C GLY A 13 9.62 -20.35 10.10
N LYS A 14 8.77 -20.26 9.10
CA LYS A 14 7.85 -19.14 8.93
C LYS A 14 6.48 -19.41 9.55
N ARG A 15 5.72 -18.33 9.77
CA ARG A 15 4.32 -18.39 10.19
C ARG A 15 3.52 -19.36 9.34
N THR A 16 2.65 -20.13 9.97
CA THR A 16 1.76 -21.15 9.36
C THR A 16 2.45 -22.44 8.92
N GLN A 17 3.75 -22.55 9.08
CA GLN A 17 4.48 -23.75 8.75
C GLN A 17 4.35 -24.79 9.87
N VAL A 18 4.14 -26.06 9.49
CA VAL A 18 4.15 -27.19 10.42
C VAL A 18 5.58 -27.67 10.59
N VAL A 19 6.05 -27.66 11.82
CA VAL A 19 7.42 -28.09 12.16
C VAL A 19 7.39 -29.15 13.25
N GLU A 20 8.38 -30.03 13.23
CA GLU A 20 8.57 -31.02 14.26
C GLU A 20 9.61 -30.54 15.26
N VAL A 21 9.22 -30.50 16.55
CA VAL A 21 10.06 -30.04 17.66
C VAL A 21 10.00 -31.02 18.82
N LYS A 22 10.94 -30.94 19.74
CA LYS A 22 10.93 -31.73 20.97
C LYS A 22 9.70 -31.33 21.81
N PRO A 23 8.98 -32.33 22.39
CA PRO A 23 7.78 -32.04 23.17
C PRO A 23 8.00 -31.06 24.30
N GLY A 24 9.13 -31.10 25.00
CA GLY A 24 9.46 -30.17 26.05
C GLY A 24 9.64 -28.73 25.55
N HIS A 25 10.28 -28.54 24.42
CA HIS A 25 10.47 -27.22 23.80
C HIS A 25 9.13 -26.61 23.37
N ALA A 26 8.26 -27.43 22.76
CA ALA A 26 6.94 -26.98 22.37
C ALA A 26 6.08 -26.56 23.58
N ARG A 27 6.00 -27.41 24.60
CA ARG A 27 5.16 -27.17 25.77
C ARG A 27 5.68 -26.09 26.70
N ASN A 28 7.01 -25.98 26.87
CA ASN A 28 7.61 -25.07 27.82
C ASN A 28 7.95 -23.70 27.25
N TYR A 29 8.14 -23.60 25.94
CA TYR A 29 8.56 -22.37 25.30
C TYR A 29 7.60 -21.89 24.19
N LEU A 30 7.40 -22.69 23.14
CA LEU A 30 6.68 -22.24 21.94
C LEU A 30 5.19 -21.96 22.22
N ILE A 31 4.52 -22.84 22.90
CA ILE A 31 3.09 -22.71 23.18
C ILE A 31 2.81 -21.61 24.23
N PRO A 32 3.52 -21.56 25.37
CA PRO A 32 3.33 -20.48 26.36
C PRO A 32 3.65 -19.10 25.83
N GLN A 33 4.63 -18.97 24.94
CA GLN A 33 5.00 -17.70 24.30
C GLN A 33 4.05 -17.30 23.15
N GLY A 34 3.11 -18.16 22.79
CA GLY A 34 2.21 -17.91 21.68
C GLY A 34 2.89 -17.98 20.31
N LEU A 35 4.05 -18.63 20.21
CA LEU A 35 4.80 -18.78 18.96
C LEU A 35 4.33 -19.94 18.10
N ALA A 36 3.67 -20.93 18.72
CA ALA A 36 3.18 -22.11 18.03
C ALA A 36 1.93 -22.67 18.70
N LEU A 37 1.19 -23.47 17.96
CA LEU A 37 0.03 -24.23 18.43
C LEU A 37 0.25 -25.72 18.15
N PRO A 38 -0.36 -26.63 18.93
CA PRO A 38 -0.33 -28.03 18.61
C PRO A 38 -0.92 -28.30 17.22
N ALA A 39 -0.29 -29.15 16.43
CA ALA A 39 -0.75 -29.51 15.09
C ALA A 39 -1.90 -30.52 15.14
N THR A 40 -3.06 -30.09 15.54
CA THR A 40 -4.32 -30.86 15.52
C THR A 40 -5.11 -30.54 14.26
N ASP A 41 -6.05 -31.41 13.89
CA ASP A 41 -6.91 -31.13 12.71
C ASP A 41 -7.70 -29.85 12.84
N SER A 42 -8.20 -29.52 14.03
CA SER A 42 -8.90 -28.29 14.30
C SER A 42 -7.99 -27.07 14.19
N SER A 43 -6.75 -27.13 14.67
CA SER A 43 -5.77 -26.07 14.54
C SER A 43 -5.37 -25.83 13.08
N LEU A 44 -5.18 -26.87 12.30
CA LEU A 44 -4.89 -26.79 10.86
C LEU A 44 -6.03 -26.13 10.11
N ARG A 45 -7.26 -26.52 10.36
CA ARG A 45 -8.44 -25.90 9.73
C ARG A 45 -8.58 -24.44 10.09
N SER A 46 -8.38 -24.09 11.36
CA SER A 46 -8.44 -22.70 11.83
C SER A 46 -7.40 -21.83 11.14
N ILE A 47 -6.18 -22.31 10.99
CA ILE A 47 -5.10 -21.58 10.33
C ILE A 47 -5.36 -21.46 8.84
N GLN A 48 -5.78 -22.52 8.17
CA GLN A 48 -6.15 -22.46 6.75
C GLN A 48 -7.28 -21.46 6.49
N SER A 49 -8.28 -21.41 7.36
CA SER A 49 -9.37 -20.44 7.28
C SER A 49 -8.87 -19.01 7.45
N ARG A 50 -7.95 -18.76 8.38
CA ARG A 50 -7.32 -17.44 8.57
C ARG A 50 -6.49 -17.03 7.37
N ILE A 51 -5.70 -17.93 6.82
CA ILE A 51 -4.89 -17.66 5.61
C ILE A 51 -5.78 -17.27 4.45
N LYS A 52 -6.83 -18.04 4.18
CA LYS A 52 -7.79 -17.69 3.12
C LYS A 52 -8.44 -16.33 3.33
N SER A 53 -8.83 -16.02 4.57
CA SER A 53 -9.43 -14.73 4.93
C SER A 53 -8.45 -13.57 4.70
N GLU A 54 -7.19 -13.73 5.10
CA GLU A 54 -6.14 -12.71 4.88
C GLU A 54 -5.84 -12.53 3.40
N GLU A 55 -5.73 -13.61 2.63
CA GLU A 55 -5.52 -13.56 1.19
C GLU A 55 -6.67 -12.86 0.46
N LEU A 56 -7.91 -13.15 0.84
CA LEU A 56 -9.07 -12.46 0.28
C LEU A 56 -9.06 -10.96 0.58
N LYS A 57 -8.73 -10.57 1.80
CA LYS A 57 -8.61 -9.16 2.18
C LYS A 57 -7.52 -8.44 1.39
N LEU A 58 -6.36 -9.07 1.24
CA LEU A 58 -5.26 -8.52 0.44
C LEU A 58 -5.64 -8.39 -1.03
N SER A 59 -6.28 -9.42 -1.58
CA SER A 59 -6.77 -9.41 -2.97
C SER A 59 -7.81 -8.32 -3.20
N GLN A 60 -8.74 -8.12 -2.27
CA GLN A 60 -9.74 -7.05 -2.34
C GLN A 60 -9.10 -5.67 -2.28
N LYS A 61 -8.14 -5.45 -1.37
CA LYS A 61 -7.40 -4.19 -1.29
C LYS A 61 -6.64 -3.88 -2.57
N LYS A 62 -5.98 -4.89 -3.14
CA LYS A 62 -5.27 -4.77 -4.41
C LYS A 62 -6.23 -4.42 -5.54
N HIS A 63 -7.37 -5.09 -5.62
CA HIS A 63 -8.39 -4.85 -6.64
C HIS A 63 -8.95 -3.43 -6.55
N LEU A 64 -9.27 -2.95 -5.34
CA LEU A 64 -9.73 -1.58 -5.13
C LEU A 64 -8.65 -0.56 -5.54
N ALA A 65 -7.39 -0.84 -5.22
CA ALA A 65 -6.27 0.00 -5.65
C ALA A 65 -6.13 0.03 -7.17
N GLU A 66 -6.29 -1.10 -7.84
CA GLU A 66 -6.26 -1.20 -9.31
C GLU A 66 -7.40 -0.41 -9.96
N GLU A 67 -8.61 -0.48 -9.41
CA GLU A 67 -9.76 0.32 -9.88
C GLU A 67 -9.51 1.81 -9.71
N GLN A 68 -8.98 2.23 -8.56
CA GLN A 68 -8.60 3.61 -8.33
C GLN A 68 -7.49 4.05 -9.29
N ALA A 69 -6.51 3.20 -9.54
CA ALA A 69 -5.43 3.48 -10.47
C ALA A 69 -5.95 3.71 -11.89
N LYS A 70 -6.90 2.91 -12.36
CA LYS A 70 -7.55 3.11 -13.66
C LYS A 70 -8.28 4.44 -13.72
N ALA A 71 -9.04 4.78 -12.69
CA ALA A 71 -9.74 6.06 -12.61
C ALA A 71 -8.76 7.23 -12.65
N ILE A 72 -7.65 7.15 -11.92
CA ILE A 72 -6.61 8.18 -11.88
C ILE A 72 -5.91 8.33 -13.24
N ASN A 73 -5.60 7.21 -13.91
CA ASN A 73 -4.97 7.25 -15.23
C ASN A 73 -5.82 7.91 -16.31
N GLU A 74 -7.14 7.89 -16.15
CA GLU A 74 -8.09 8.52 -17.07
C GLU A 74 -8.33 10.00 -16.76
N ILE A 75 -7.94 10.47 -15.57
CA ILE A 75 -8.16 11.84 -15.13
C ILE A 75 -6.94 12.70 -15.42
N SER A 76 -7.20 13.91 -15.86
CA SER A 76 -6.21 14.97 -15.93
C SER A 76 -6.59 16.11 -14.99
N CYS A 77 -5.64 16.59 -14.22
CA CYS A 77 -5.81 17.73 -13.33
C CYS A 77 -5.21 18.97 -13.99
N THR A 78 -5.86 20.09 -13.84
CA THR A 78 -5.37 21.38 -14.32
C THR A 78 -5.13 22.30 -13.13
N ALA A 79 -3.90 22.73 -12.94
CA ALA A 79 -3.53 23.72 -11.93
C ALA A 79 -3.35 25.06 -12.62
N THR A 80 -4.19 26.02 -12.25
CA THR A 80 -4.09 27.39 -12.72
C THR A 80 -3.28 28.21 -11.70
N VAL A 81 -2.15 28.71 -12.13
CA VAL A 81 -1.21 29.42 -11.25
C VAL A 81 -0.73 30.69 -11.90
N GLN A 82 -0.33 31.67 -11.07
CA GLN A 82 0.30 32.86 -11.55
C GLN A 82 1.75 32.56 -11.94
N ALA A 83 2.11 32.96 -13.16
CA ALA A 83 3.46 32.77 -13.67
C ALA A 83 4.06 34.10 -14.09
N GLY A 84 5.35 34.25 -13.81
CA GLY A 84 6.15 35.40 -14.26
C GLY A 84 6.73 35.18 -15.65
N ASP A 85 7.73 35.95 -16.00
CA ASP A 85 8.50 35.81 -17.22
C ASP A 85 9.23 34.46 -17.24
N GLU A 86 9.52 33.92 -18.42
CA GLU A 86 10.20 32.64 -18.62
C GLU A 86 9.43 31.40 -18.10
N ASP A 87 8.09 31.48 -18.04
CA ASP A 87 7.24 30.37 -17.60
C ASP A 87 7.50 29.87 -16.16
N ARG A 88 8.14 30.70 -15.35
CA ARG A 88 8.35 30.43 -13.94
C ARG A 88 7.15 30.83 -13.10
N LEU A 89 6.75 29.91 -12.20
CA LEU A 89 5.69 30.19 -11.25
C LEU A 89 6.16 31.15 -10.15
N TYR A 90 5.30 32.05 -9.71
CA TYR A 90 5.56 32.88 -8.52
C TYR A 90 5.55 32.04 -7.22
N GLY A 91 4.91 30.89 -7.24
CA GLY A 91 4.91 29.92 -6.18
C GLY A 91 5.33 28.55 -6.68
N SER A 92 4.92 27.51 -5.98
CA SER A 92 5.17 26.12 -6.37
C SER A 92 3.90 25.28 -6.23
N VAL A 93 3.76 24.27 -7.08
CA VAL A 93 2.70 23.27 -6.94
C VAL A 93 3.26 22.10 -6.14
N THR A 94 2.66 21.84 -5.00
CA THR A 94 3.09 20.79 -4.08
C THR A 94 2.19 19.55 -4.19
N ALA A 95 2.62 18.46 -3.56
CA ALA A 95 1.80 17.25 -3.47
C ALA A 95 0.44 17.50 -2.78
N ALA A 96 0.40 18.42 -1.82
CA ALA A 96 -0.85 18.82 -1.16
C ALA A 96 -1.82 19.50 -2.14
N ASP A 97 -1.32 20.36 -3.00
CA ASP A 97 -2.13 21.03 -4.03
C ASP A 97 -2.69 20.02 -5.03
N ILE A 98 -1.88 19.03 -5.43
CA ILE A 98 -2.31 17.97 -6.33
C ILE A 98 -3.39 17.11 -5.67
N ALA A 99 -3.22 16.76 -4.40
CA ALA A 99 -4.21 16.00 -3.64
C ALA A 99 -5.54 16.75 -3.56
N GLU A 100 -5.50 18.06 -3.36
CA GLU A 100 -6.69 18.91 -3.33
C GLU A 100 -7.39 18.98 -4.69
N LEU A 101 -6.63 19.14 -5.77
CA LEU A 101 -7.16 19.12 -7.14
C LEU A 101 -7.84 17.78 -7.46
N MET A 102 -7.26 16.69 -7.04
CA MET A 102 -7.85 15.36 -7.22
C MET A 102 -9.11 15.18 -6.38
N ALA A 103 -9.15 15.73 -5.18
CA ALA A 103 -10.33 15.72 -4.34
C ALA A 103 -11.50 16.46 -4.99
N GLN A 104 -11.23 17.55 -5.69
CA GLN A 104 -12.24 18.29 -6.48
C GLN A 104 -12.80 17.45 -7.62
N GLN A 105 -12.02 16.54 -8.17
CA GLN A 105 -12.44 15.58 -9.20
C GLN A 105 -13.20 14.37 -8.63
N GLY A 106 -13.35 14.29 -7.32
CA GLY A 106 -14.03 13.19 -6.63
C GLY A 106 -13.11 12.07 -6.16
N ILE A 107 -11.81 12.21 -6.30
CA ILE A 107 -10.83 11.21 -5.86
C ILE A 107 -10.08 11.72 -4.65
N LYS A 108 -10.25 11.05 -3.52
CA LYS A 108 -9.54 11.37 -2.29
C LYS A 108 -8.24 10.57 -2.22
N ILE A 109 -7.11 11.25 -2.23
CA ILE A 109 -5.79 10.64 -2.11
C ILE A 109 -4.99 11.41 -1.08
N ASP A 110 -4.24 10.67 -0.25
CA ASP A 110 -3.33 11.26 0.71
C ASP A 110 -2.10 11.82 -0.04
N LYS A 111 -1.70 13.04 0.31
CA LYS A 111 -0.48 13.67 -0.23
C LYS A 111 0.78 12.82 -0.08
N ARG A 112 0.81 11.93 0.92
CA ARG A 112 1.93 11.02 1.15
C ARG A 112 2.06 9.94 0.09
N LYS A 113 0.98 9.62 -0.60
CA LYS A 113 0.96 8.64 -1.68
C LYS A 113 1.42 9.22 -3.01
N ILE A 114 1.43 10.54 -3.13
CA ILE A 114 1.90 11.26 -4.31
C ILE A 114 3.42 11.35 -4.26
N GLU A 115 4.09 10.72 -5.21
CA GLU A 115 5.55 10.76 -5.33
C GLU A 115 5.97 11.99 -6.11
N LEU A 116 6.26 13.07 -5.40
CA LEU A 116 6.75 14.32 -5.96
C LEU A 116 8.09 14.64 -5.29
N GLU A 117 9.17 14.47 -6.04
CA GLU A 117 10.52 14.70 -5.53
C GLU A 117 10.77 16.18 -5.24
N GLU A 118 10.33 17.04 -6.14
CA GLU A 118 10.47 18.49 -6.01
C GLU A 118 9.18 19.21 -6.37
N PRO A 119 8.85 20.32 -5.69
CA PRO A 119 7.70 21.13 -6.05
C PRO A 119 7.82 21.65 -7.49
N ILE A 120 6.70 21.71 -8.20
CA ILE A 120 6.65 22.17 -9.58
C ILE A 120 6.74 23.69 -9.60
N LYS A 121 7.71 24.21 -10.32
CA LYS A 121 7.98 25.66 -10.42
C LYS A 121 7.86 26.22 -11.84
N LYS A 122 7.57 25.40 -12.82
CA LYS A 122 7.43 25.78 -14.22
C LYS A 122 6.11 25.36 -14.81
N LEU A 123 5.63 26.09 -15.80
CA LEU A 123 4.45 25.71 -16.57
C LEU A 123 4.74 24.45 -17.42
N GLY A 124 3.73 23.67 -17.69
CA GLY A 124 3.84 22.51 -18.56
C GLY A 124 2.94 21.36 -18.16
N VAL A 125 3.19 20.23 -18.79
CA VAL A 125 2.48 18.97 -18.52
C VAL A 125 3.40 18.04 -17.76
N TYR A 126 2.91 17.50 -16.65
CA TYR A 126 3.67 16.62 -15.78
C TYR A 126 2.90 15.32 -15.58
N ASN A 127 3.61 14.22 -15.62
CA ASN A 127 3.08 12.91 -15.23
C ASN A 127 3.57 12.62 -13.82
N ILE A 128 2.64 12.53 -12.87
CA ILE A 128 2.96 12.38 -11.45
C ILE A 128 2.56 10.98 -11.01
N PRO A 129 3.52 10.17 -10.57
CA PRO A 129 3.21 8.83 -10.07
C PRO A 129 2.57 8.90 -8.69
N ILE A 130 1.54 8.09 -8.50
CA ILE A 130 0.81 7.97 -7.23
C ILE A 130 0.87 6.50 -6.82
N ARG A 131 1.42 6.24 -5.66
CA ARG A 131 1.50 4.89 -5.12
C ARG A 131 0.29 4.60 -4.24
N LEU A 132 -0.68 3.87 -4.77
CA LEU A 132 -1.89 3.46 -4.05
C LEU A 132 -1.66 2.20 -3.19
N HIS A 133 -0.84 1.30 -3.69
CA HIS A 133 -0.50 0.03 -3.05
C HIS A 133 0.96 -0.29 -3.40
N PRO A 134 1.70 -1.06 -2.57
CA PRO A 134 3.09 -1.44 -2.90
C PRO A 134 3.26 -2.07 -4.28
N GLU A 135 2.22 -2.72 -4.80
CA GLU A 135 2.21 -3.35 -6.12
C GLU A 135 1.43 -2.57 -7.18
N VAL A 136 0.72 -1.50 -6.80
CA VAL A 136 -0.14 -0.73 -7.72
C VAL A 136 0.28 0.74 -7.72
N GLU A 137 0.70 1.21 -8.88
CA GLU A 137 1.02 2.61 -9.12
C GLU A 137 0.07 3.19 -10.17
N ALA A 138 -0.32 4.43 -9.98
CA ALA A 138 -1.09 5.20 -10.94
C ALA A 138 -0.31 6.44 -11.36
N THR A 139 -0.59 6.95 -12.54
CA THR A 139 0.00 8.19 -13.03
C THR A 139 -1.10 9.17 -13.35
N VAL A 140 -1.07 10.34 -12.71
CA VAL A 140 -1.98 11.44 -13.00
C VAL A 140 -1.29 12.45 -13.93
N LYS A 141 -2.02 12.91 -14.92
CA LYS A 141 -1.55 13.95 -15.82
C LYS A 141 -1.92 15.31 -15.22
N LEU A 142 -0.91 16.10 -14.91
CA LEU A 142 -1.09 17.43 -14.36
C LEU A 142 -0.72 18.48 -15.42
N TRP A 143 -1.67 19.35 -15.70
CA TRP A 143 -1.45 20.52 -16.57
C TRP A 143 -1.27 21.74 -15.67
N VAL A 144 -0.11 22.34 -15.73
CA VAL A 144 0.17 23.59 -15.03
C VAL A 144 0.09 24.72 -16.07
N VAL A 145 -0.94 25.53 -15.93
CA VAL A 145 -1.24 26.59 -16.88
C VAL A 145 -1.22 27.96 -16.22
N ARG A 146 -0.97 28.98 -17.02
CA ARG A 146 -1.00 30.36 -16.57
C ARG A 146 -2.45 30.79 -16.34
N GLN A 147 -2.64 31.52 -15.28
CA GLN A 147 -3.92 32.15 -14.97
C GLN A 147 -4.24 33.31 -15.94
#